data_67bbdd2cd9549486e71204383d94c769
#
_entry.id   67bbdd2cd9549486e71204383d94c769
#
_cell.length_a   1.000
_cell.length_b   1.000
_cell.length_c   1.000
_cell.angle_alpha   90.00
_cell.angle_beta   90.00
_cell.angle_gamma   90.00
#
_symmetry.space_group_name_H-M   'P 1'
#
loop_
_entity.id
_entity.type
_entity.pdbx_description
1 polymer ?
#
loop_
_entity_poly.entity_id
_entity_poly.type
_entity_poly.pdbx_seq_one_letter_code
_entity_poly.pdbx_strand_id
1 'polypeptide(L)'
;MAKVLQRVETTLRSFYVFNSSLGQKEGEEHKKILFYHPNDIELNTKIKDVGLSEAIITFTGTFTSEDDCKALHTQKTTQLFYQPEPGFWLVLVLNVPKELKLKDGVEVADYRGGDVCDRIYHAVLRQWYHMYRFHHGPLQAKLTQGKAAEEERQKLAAELHQFYESYLANIKDLAQCDIVDMLHSVQYLALDKALFLRAHNFSMLCDTFPAVKECVMLYNEQVVCGGKLIASDLYSLHVHILSATTAAANAETYRSGAFVRDENEEQAAPPSRVFLDWEAQIKPYYLLIYRALNVTLCLFLDARQVAPAPEFYEELHTYMGPQLSCLARDIAAEVSKLSVGSAAQESTSNDSSPKYLFINEQSLQHHTNIYRSAKTPQKSIPRNVMSIIADLANPIEQGAAATEELQVKTTNDFWVVKRRCNWRQYYVILGKSKATLLDVTQEAKRIFEQELTDDVFFDK
;
A
#
# COMPACT_ATOMS: atom_id res chain seq x y z
N MET A 1 -26.16 -11.71 -30.95
CA MET A 1 -25.25 -11.22 -29.87
C MET A 1 -25.08 -12.32 -28.86
N ALA A 2 -23.85 -12.71 -28.52
CA ALA A 2 -23.61 -13.73 -27.50
C ALA A 2 -24.02 -13.16 -26.14
N LYS A 3 -24.84 -13.92 -25.38
CA LYS A 3 -25.28 -13.51 -24.04
C LYS A 3 -24.17 -13.82 -23.05
N VAL A 4 -23.69 -12.81 -22.32
CA VAL A 4 -22.77 -12.99 -21.20
C VAL A 4 -23.50 -13.70 -20.07
N LEU A 5 -22.99 -14.85 -19.64
CA LEU A 5 -23.56 -15.66 -18.56
C LEU A 5 -22.99 -15.25 -17.21
N GLN A 6 -21.66 -15.13 -17.15
CA GLN A 6 -20.92 -14.84 -15.91
C GLN A 6 -19.60 -14.13 -16.24
N ARG A 7 -19.20 -13.22 -15.36
CA ARG A 7 -17.84 -12.66 -15.35
C ARG A 7 -17.08 -13.22 -14.15
N VAL A 8 -15.88 -13.74 -14.41
CA VAL A 8 -14.93 -14.17 -13.38
C VAL A 8 -13.83 -13.14 -13.34
N GLU A 9 -13.60 -12.57 -12.18
CA GLU A 9 -12.61 -11.51 -11.96
C GLU A 9 -11.20 -12.07 -11.80
N THR A 10 -10.20 -11.18 -11.72
CA THR A 10 -8.79 -11.52 -11.47
C THR A 10 -8.64 -12.24 -10.13
N THR A 11 -7.96 -13.38 -10.13
CA THR A 11 -7.67 -14.16 -8.92
C THR A 11 -6.21 -14.55 -8.85
N LEU A 12 -5.72 -14.81 -7.63
CA LEU A 12 -4.40 -15.38 -7.43
C LEU A 12 -4.35 -16.81 -7.98
N ARG A 13 -3.37 -17.10 -8.84
CA ARG A 13 -3.08 -18.46 -9.29
C ARG A 13 -1.95 -19.06 -8.47
N SER A 14 -0.83 -18.36 -8.38
CA SER A 14 0.29 -18.74 -7.53
C SER A 14 1.12 -17.52 -7.15
N PHE A 15 1.80 -17.63 -6.03
CA PHE A 15 2.81 -16.68 -5.58
C PHE A 15 4.00 -17.46 -5.02
N TYR A 16 5.20 -17.12 -5.43
CA TYR A 16 6.38 -17.81 -4.97
C TYR A 16 7.61 -16.90 -4.86
N VAL A 17 8.49 -17.29 -3.95
CA VAL A 17 9.77 -16.63 -3.70
C VAL A 17 10.87 -17.63 -3.96
N PHE A 18 11.83 -17.24 -4.79
CA PHE A 18 13.00 -18.07 -5.06
C PHE A 18 14.30 -17.25 -5.06
N ASN A 19 15.41 -17.96 -4.90
CA ASN A 19 16.74 -17.35 -5.01
C ASN A 19 17.54 -18.04 -6.13
N SER A 20 17.89 -17.26 -7.16
CA SER A 20 18.61 -17.75 -8.35
C SER A 20 20.04 -18.19 -8.08
N SER A 21 20.66 -17.76 -6.97
CA SER A 21 22.02 -18.15 -6.60
C SER A 21 22.11 -19.53 -5.91
N LEU A 22 20.98 -20.07 -5.46
CA LEU A 22 20.91 -21.38 -4.81
C LEU A 22 20.75 -22.51 -5.84
N GLY A 23 21.01 -23.76 -5.43
CA GLY A 23 20.71 -24.96 -6.22
C GLY A 23 21.29 -24.94 -7.63
N GLN A 24 22.56 -24.56 -7.78
CA GLN A 24 23.24 -24.44 -9.07
C GLN A 24 23.64 -25.80 -9.69
N LYS A 25 23.58 -26.89 -8.91
CA LYS A 25 23.90 -28.24 -9.38
C LYS A 25 22.66 -28.95 -9.87
N GLU A 26 22.82 -29.78 -10.90
CA GLU A 26 21.76 -30.64 -11.41
C GLU A 26 21.17 -31.52 -10.29
N GLY A 27 19.84 -31.56 -10.18
CA GLY A 27 19.10 -32.26 -9.12
C GLY A 27 18.89 -31.43 -7.84
N GLU A 28 19.45 -30.22 -7.75
CA GLU A 28 19.30 -29.36 -6.58
C GLU A 28 18.35 -28.16 -6.85
N GLU A 29 17.63 -28.15 -7.96
CA GLU A 29 16.75 -27.05 -8.40
C GLU A 29 15.68 -26.70 -7.35
N HIS A 30 15.23 -27.70 -6.58
CA HIS A 30 14.29 -27.52 -5.50
C HIS A 30 14.79 -26.58 -4.39
N LYS A 31 16.13 -26.48 -4.22
CA LYS A 31 16.75 -25.60 -3.22
C LYS A 31 16.58 -24.12 -3.54
N LYS A 32 16.32 -23.77 -4.82
CA LYS A 32 16.00 -22.38 -5.23
C LYS A 32 14.70 -21.89 -4.63
N ILE A 33 13.74 -22.79 -4.40
CA ILE A 33 12.39 -22.47 -3.94
C ILE A 33 12.42 -22.21 -2.44
N LEU A 34 12.11 -20.99 -2.03
CA LEU A 34 12.04 -20.59 -0.63
C LEU A 34 10.60 -20.57 -0.12
N PHE A 35 9.65 -20.20 -0.97
CA PHE A 35 8.22 -20.20 -0.68
C PHE A 35 7.42 -20.46 -1.95
N TYR A 36 6.28 -21.14 -1.84
CA TYR A 36 5.35 -21.35 -2.95
C TYR A 36 3.91 -21.50 -2.43
N HIS A 37 3.01 -20.68 -2.95
CA HIS A 37 1.57 -20.73 -2.69
C HIS A 37 0.80 -20.98 -4.00
N PRO A 38 -0.20 -21.86 -4.06
CA PRO A 38 -0.67 -22.75 -2.97
C PRO A 38 0.32 -23.88 -2.66
N ASN A 39 0.32 -24.33 -1.41
CA ASN A 39 1.34 -25.25 -0.92
C ASN A 39 1.13 -26.72 -1.39
N ASP A 40 -0.09 -27.07 -1.73
CA ASP A 40 -0.52 -28.43 -2.16
C ASP A 40 -0.07 -28.80 -3.58
N ILE A 41 0.61 -27.91 -4.29
CA ILE A 41 1.16 -28.17 -5.63
C ILE A 41 2.34 -29.15 -5.56
N GLU A 42 2.36 -30.11 -6.51
CA GLU A 42 3.44 -31.08 -6.64
C GLU A 42 4.80 -30.40 -6.86
N LEU A 43 5.87 -30.94 -6.19
CA LEU A 43 7.22 -30.37 -6.25
C LEU A 43 7.74 -30.20 -7.68
N ASN A 44 7.50 -31.18 -8.58
CA ASN A 44 7.93 -31.10 -9.97
C ASN A 44 7.28 -29.91 -10.71
N THR A 45 6.04 -29.58 -10.38
CA THR A 45 5.35 -28.40 -10.94
C THR A 45 5.98 -27.12 -10.41
N LYS A 46 6.24 -27.04 -9.10
CA LYS A 46 6.92 -25.88 -8.49
C LYS A 46 8.30 -25.64 -9.14
N ILE A 47 9.09 -26.71 -9.35
CA ILE A 47 10.41 -26.62 -10.01
C ILE A 47 10.26 -26.12 -11.45
N LYS A 48 9.27 -26.60 -12.22
CA LYS A 48 9.02 -26.15 -13.59
C LYS A 48 8.62 -24.68 -13.66
N ASP A 49 7.76 -24.23 -12.76
CA ASP A 49 7.30 -22.83 -12.71
C ASP A 49 8.44 -21.87 -12.37
N VAL A 50 9.27 -22.23 -11.37
CA VAL A 50 10.44 -21.43 -10.99
C VAL A 50 11.49 -21.46 -12.11
N GLY A 51 11.77 -22.63 -12.69
CA GLY A 51 12.73 -22.77 -13.81
C GLY A 51 12.29 -21.98 -15.04
N LEU A 52 10.99 -21.97 -15.39
CA LEU A 52 10.45 -21.16 -16.47
C LEU A 52 10.64 -19.65 -16.18
N SER A 53 10.33 -19.21 -14.97
CA SER A 53 10.51 -17.82 -14.58
C SER A 53 11.97 -17.38 -14.65
N GLU A 54 12.88 -18.19 -14.10
CA GLU A 54 14.32 -17.92 -14.17
C GLU A 54 14.82 -17.87 -15.62
N ALA A 55 14.38 -18.79 -16.46
CA ALA A 55 14.74 -18.80 -17.89
C ALA A 55 14.24 -17.53 -18.60
N ILE A 56 13.01 -17.07 -18.35
CA ILE A 56 12.46 -15.86 -18.94
C ILE A 56 13.24 -14.64 -18.46
N ILE A 57 13.49 -14.50 -17.18
CA ILE A 57 14.25 -13.39 -16.60
C ILE A 57 15.65 -13.33 -17.19
N THR A 58 16.35 -14.47 -17.22
CA THR A 58 17.71 -14.56 -17.77
C THR A 58 17.72 -14.24 -19.26
N PHE A 59 16.77 -14.78 -20.04
CA PHE A 59 16.67 -14.54 -21.47
C PHE A 59 16.39 -13.07 -21.79
N THR A 60 15.42 -12.46 -21.12
CA THR A 60 15.07 -11.04 -21.34
C THR A 60 16.19 -10.10 -20.92
N GLY A 61 16.93 -10.41 -19.86
CA GLY A 61 18.13 -9.67 -19.43
C GLY A 61 19.27 -9.66 -20.47
N THR A 62 19.25 -10.57 -21.44
CA THR A 62 20.22 -10.53 -22.55
C THR A 62 19.93 -9.44 -23.59
N PHE A 63 18.71 -8.92 -23.66
CA PHE A 63 18.31 -7.90 -24.63
C PHE A 63 18.36 -6.47 -24.10
N THR A 64 18.19 -6.30 -22.81
CA THR A 64 18.17 -4.98 -22.16
C THR A 64 19.06 -4.99 -20.93
N SER A 65 20.04 -4.09 -20.90
CA SER A 65 20.93 -3.93 -19.74
C SER A 65 20.35 -3.05 -18.63
N GLU A 66 19.27 -2.35 -18.90
CA GLU A 66 18.75 -1.30 -18.01
C GLU A 66 17.41 -1.64 -17.33
N ASP A 67 16.63 -2.60 -17.89
CA ASP A 67 15.31 -2.95 -17.37
C ASP A 67 15.12 -4.46 -17.26
N ASP A 68 14.89 -4.95 -16.03
CA ASP A 68 14.51 -6.34 -15.80
C ASP A 68 13.11 -6.64 -16.36
N CYS A 69 12.88 -7.90 -16.73
CA CYS A 69 11.55 -8.36 -17.12
C CYS A 69 10.55 -8.14 -15.98
N LYS A 70 9.56 -7.27 -16.20
CA LYS A 70 8.56 -6.93 -15.19
C LYS A 70 7.30 -7.78 -15.29
N ALA A 71 6.91 -8.20 -16.49
CA ALA A 71 5.69 -8.97 -16.73
C ALA A 71 5.78 -9.93 -17.92
N LEU A 72 5.05 -11.04 -17.83
CA LEU A 72 4.80 -11.97 -18.92
C LEU A 72 3.30 -12.22 -19.05
N HIS A 73 2.77 -11.98 -20.25
CA HIS A 73 1.35 -12.19 -20.54
C HIS A 73 1.14 -13.45 -21.37
N THR A 74 0.20 -14.26 -20.94
CA THR A 74 -0.37 -15.36 -21.70
C THR A 74 -1.87 -15.11 -21.90
N GLN A 75 -2.54 -15.92 -22.70
CA GLN A 75 -3.99 -15.80 -22.86
C GLN A 75 -4.76 -15.93 -21.53
N LYS A 76 -4.28 -16.76 -20.60
CA LYS A 76 -5.00 -17.14 -19.37
C LYS A 76 -4.41 -16.56 -18.11
N THR A 77 -3.15 -16.15 -18.13
CA THR A 77 -2.40 -15.72 -16.96
C THR A 77 -1.51 -14.54 -17.27
N THR A 78 -1.33 -13.69 -16.25
CA THR A 78 -0.28 -12.68 -16.22
C THR A 78 0.67 -13.03 -15.09
N GLN A 79 1.98 -13.06 -15.37
CA GLN A 79 3.03 -13.27 -14.39
C GLN A 79 3.78 -11.95 -14.20
N LEU A 80 4.03 -11.57 -12.97
CA LEU A 80 4.74 -10.36 -12.60
C LEU A 80 5.98 -10.74 -11.82
N PHE A 81 7.12 -10.13 -12.17
CA PHE A 81 8.43 -10.43 -11.59
C PHE A 81 8.95 -9.22 -10.83
N TYR A 82 9.49 -9.44 -9.64
CA TYR A 82 10.11 -8.41 -8.84
C TYR A 82 11.36 -8.94 -8.13
N GLN A 83 12.48 -8.25 -8.31
CA GLN A 83 13.74 -8.53 -7.61
C GLN A 83 13.96 -7.47 -6.53
N PRO A 84 13.56 -7.72 -5.26
CA PRO A 84 13.75 -6.76 -4.17
C PRO A 84 15.20 -6.65 -3.71
N GLU A 85 15.93 -7.76 -3.79
CA GLU A 85 17.30 -7.90 -3.32
C GLU A 85 18.08 -8.79 -4.30
N PRO A 86 19.41 -8.63 -4.41
CA PRO A 86 20.21 -9.42 -5.34
C PRO A 86 19.99 -10.93 -5.20
N GLY A 87 19.64 -11.58 -6.29
CA GLY A 87 19.37 -13.01 -6.36
C GLY A 87 17.98 -13.45 -5.88
N PHE A 88 17.25 -12.64 -5.13
CA PHE A 88 15.90 -12.96 -4.67
C PHE A 88 14.84 -12.45 -5.64
N TRP A 89 13.94 -13.34 -6.01
CA TRP A 89 12.83 -13.05 -6.90
C TRP A 89 11.49 -13.39 -6.26
N LEU A 90 10.56 -12.47 -6.38
CA LEU A 90 9.16 -12.68 -6.06
C LEU A 90 8.36 -12.72 -7.36
N VAL A 91 7.51 -13.71 -7.50
CA VAL A 91 6.68 -13.89 -8.71
C VAL A 91 5.22 -14.02 -8.31
N LEU A 92 4.40 -13.15 -8.87
CA LEU A 92 2.96 -13.16 -8.71
C LEU A 92 2.31 -13.62 -10.02
N VAL A 93 1.57 -14.72 -9.98
CA VAL A 93 0.84 -15.25 -11.13
C VAL A 93 -0.66 -15.05 -10.91
N LEU A 94 -1.28 -14.32 -11.82
CA LEU A 94 -2.70 -13.99 -11.79
C LEU A 94 -3.46 -14.75 -12.87
N ASN A 95 -4.66 -15.21 -12.56
CA ASN A 95 -5.62 -15.61 -13.57
C ASN A 95 -6.24 -14.35 -14.18
N VAL A 96 -6.21 -14.28 -15.52
CA VAL A 96 -6.80 -13.19 -16.27
C VAL A 96 -8.33 -13.22 -16.14
N PRO A 97 -9.02 -12.07 -15.98
CA PRO A 97 -10.48 -12.02 -15.96
C PRO A 97 -11.05 -12.60 -17.23
N LYS A 98 -12.19 -13.30 -17.11
CA LYS A 98 -12.86 -13.91 -18.24
C LYS A 98 -14.37 -13.71 -18.20
N GLU A 99 -14.97 -13.57 -19.37
CA GLU A 99 -16.42 -13.59 -19.57
C GLU A 99 -16.84 -14.94 -20.14
N LEU A 100 -17.73 -15.62 -19.46
CA LEU A 100 -18.37 -16.83 -19.99
C LEU A 100 -19.54 -16.41 -20.86
N LYS A 101 -19.50 -16.77 -22.14
CA LYS A 101 -20.50 -16.43 -23.15
C LYS A 101 -21.11 -17.70 -23.74
N LEU A 102 -22.41 -17.68 -23.99
CA LEU A 102 -23.05 -18.72 -24.75
C LEU A 102 -22.99 -18.37 -26.24
N LYS A 103 -22.28 -19.19 -27.02
CA LYS A 103 -22.19 -19.06 -28.47
C LYS A 103 -22.62 -20.39 -29.10
N ASP A 104 -23.68 -20.36 -29.88
CA ASP A 104 -24.25 -21.54 -30.56
C ASP A 104 -24.52 -22.74 -29.64
N GLY A 105 -24.98 -22.44 -28.40
CA GLY A 105 -25.27 -23.47 -27.38
C GLY A 105 -24.04 -24.01 -26.63
N VAL A 106 -22.84 -23.52 -26.96
CA VAL A 106 -21.58 -23.90 -26.29
C VAL A 106 -21.09 -22.76 -25.42
N GLU A 107 -20.66 -23.09 -24.21
CA GLU A 107 -20.02 -22.13 -23.31
C GLU A 107 -18.57 -21.85 -23.76
N VAL A 108 -18.28 -20.59 -24.07
CA VAL A 108 -16.95 -20.12 -24.51
C VAL A 108 -16.42 -19.08 -23.52
N ALA A 109 -15.19 -19.26 -23.05
CA ALA A 109 -14.49 -18.30 -22.23
C ALA A 109 -13.78 -17.25 -23.10
N ASP A 110 -14.12 -15.98 -22.89
CA ASP A 110 -13.49 -14.82 -23.50
C ASP A 110 -12.59 -14.15 -22.48
N TYR A 111 -11.27 -14.28 -22.62
CA TYR A 111 -10.26 -13.78 -21.70
C TYR A 111 -10.02 -12.29 -21.92
N ARG A 112 -10.01 -11.51 -20.83
CA ARG A 112 -9.86 -10.06 -20.80
C ARG A 112 -8.50 -9.64 -20.24
N GLY A 113 -7.40 -10.03 -20.91
CA GLY A 113 -6.03 -9.72 -20.48
C GLY A 113 -5.77 -8.20 -20.33
N GLY A 114 -6.37 -7.37 -21.18
CA GLY A 114 -6.26 -5.92 -21.10
C GLY A 114 -6.92 -5.28 -19.86
N ASP A 115 -7.71 -6.03 -19.09
CA ASP A 115 -8.29 -5.55 -17.83
C ASP A 115 -7.31 -5.69 -16.65
N VAL A 116 -6.15 -6.35 -16.82
CA VAL A 116 -5.09 -6.48 -15.82
C VAL A 116 -4.08 -5.35 -16.03
N CYS A 117 -3.99 -4.44 -15.07
CA CYS A 117 -3.01 -3.36 -15.10
C CYS A 117 -1.74 -3.80 -14.38
N ASP A 118 -0.66 -4.06 -15.12
CA ASP A 118 0.61 -4.56 -14.58
C ASP A 118 1.19 -3.67 -13.50
N ARG A 119 1.10 -2.36 -13.66
CA ARG A 119 1.64 -1.40 -12.69
C ARG A 119 0.99 -1.53 -11.32
N ILE A 120 -0.33 -1.74 -11.29
CA ILE A 120 -1.07 -1.94 -10.03
C ILE A 120 -0.61 -3.23 -9.36
N TYR A 121 -0.61 -4.34 -10.08
CA TYR A 121 -0.25 -5.63 -9.48
C TYR A 121 1.24 -5.77 -9.19
N HIS A 122 2.10 -5.09 -9.96
CA HIS A 122 3.52 -5.02 -9.63
C HIS A 122 3.76 -4.23 -8.33
N ALA A 123 3.00 -3.17 -8.11
CA ALA A 123 3.05 -2.42 -6.85
C ALA A 123 2.53 -3.27 -5.68
N VAL A 124 1.45 -4.04 -5.87
CA VAL A 124 0.96 -5.00 -4.88
C VAL A 124 2.04 -6.04 -4.54
N LEU A 125 2.73 -6.59 -5.55
CA LEU A 125 3.83 -7.53 -5.35
C LEU A 125 4.98 -6.91 -4.54
N ARG A 126 5.36 -5.66 -4.86
CA ARG A 126 6.34 -4.89 -4.09
C ARG A 126 5.90 -4.69 -2.65
N GLN A 127 4.62 -4.38 -2.43
CA GLN A 127 4.06 -4.21 -1.08
C GLN A 127 4.14 -5.52 -0.27
N TRP A 128 3.91 -6.67 -0.88
CA TRP A 128 4.04 -7.95 -0.18
C TRP A 128 5.47 -8.18 0.33
N TYR A 129 6.48 -7.79 -0.46
CA TYR A 129 7.86 -7.79 0.02
C TYR A 129 8.11 -6.76 1.12
N HIS A 130 7.60 -5.52 0.99
CA HIS A 130 7.77 -4.49 2.01
C HIS A 130 7.16 -4.88 3.35
N MET A 131 6.01 -5.55 3.35
CA MET A 131 5.39 -6.09 4.58
C MET A 131 6.27 -7.16 5.22
N TYR A 132 6.81 -8.09 4.44
CA TYR A 132 7.76 -9.06 4.96
C TYR A 132 8.99 -8.37 5.55
N ARG A 133 9.61 -7.46 4.81
CA ARG A 133 10.77 -6.69 5.26
C ARG A 133 10.49 -5.90 6.54
N PHE A 134 9.31 -5.31 6.65
CA PHE A 134 8.88 -4.54 7.82
C PHE A 134 8.87 -5.40 9.09
N HIS A 135 8.42 -6.66 9.01
CA HIS A 135 8.34 -7.55 10.17
C HIS A 135 9.63 -8.35 10.43
N HIS A 136 10.33 -8.74 9.38
CA HIS A 136 11.42 -9.72 9.46
C HIS A 136 12.79 -9.20 9.04
N GLY A 137 12.85 -8.00 8.46
CA GLY A 137 14.08 -7.43 7.89
C GLY A 137 14.41 -7.97 6.49
N PRO A 138 15.58 -7.60 5.94
CA PRO A 138 15.97 -7.96 4.59
C PRO A 138 16.30 -9.46 4.46
N LEU A 139 15.95 -10.03 3.31
CA LEU A 139 16.20 -11.44 2.97
C LEU A 139 17.70 -11.78 2.92
N GLN A 140 18.48 -10.89 2.29
CA GLN A 140 19.91 -11.07 2.10
C GLN A 140 20.68 -11.21 3.43
N ALA A 141 20.23 -10.53 4.48
CA ALA A 141 20.87 -10.60 5.80
C ALA A 141 20.71 -11.98 6.48
N LYS A 142 19.84 -12.83 5.96
CA LYS A 142 19.52 -14.15 6.54
C LYS A 142 20.22 -15.32 5.83
N LEU A 143 20.88 -15.07 4.71
CA LEU A 143 21.65 -16.07 3.97
C LEU A 143 23.13 -15.70 3.98
N THR A 144 23.94 -16.49 4.67
CA THR A 144 25.40 -16.37 4.61
C THR A 144 25.99 -17.42 3.67
N GLN A 145 27.21 -17.17 3.20
CA GLN A 145 27.94 -18.15 2.40
C GLN A 145 28.75 -19.05 3.36
N GLY A 146 28.54 -20.36 3.29
CA GLY A 146 29.35 -21.28 4.09
C GLY A 146 28.65 -22.59 4.45
N LYS A 147 29.17 -23.30 5.44
CA LYS A 147 28.66 -24.62 5.88
C LYS A 147 27.26 -24.56 6.52
N ALA A 148 26.87 -23.38 7.04
CA ALA A 148 25.54 -23.15 7.64
C ALA A 148 24.46 -22.78 6.62
N ALA A 149 24.81 -22.57 5.35
CA ALA A 149 23.89 -22.03 4.32
C ALA A 149 22.61 -22.85 4.13
N GLU A 150 22.68 -24.20 4.29
CA GLU A 150 21.48 -25.04 4.14
C GLU A 150 20.53 -24.91 5.34
N GLU A 151 21.04 -24.81 6.56
CA GLU A 151 20.22 -24.59 7.76
C GLU A 151 19.57 -23.21 7.74
N GLU A 152 20.32 -22.19 7.30
CA GLU A 152 19.82 -20.82 7.16
C GLU A 152 18.75 -20.72 6.06
N ARG A 153 18.96 -21.42 4.92
CA ARG A 153 17.96 -21.53 3.87
C ARG A 153 16.66 -22.17 4.39
N GLN A 154 16.75 -23.24 5.17
CA GLN A 154 15.58 -23.92 5.75
C GLN A 154 14.86 -23.02 6.76
N LYS A 155 15.61 -22.31 7.61
CA LYS A 155 15.04 -21.34 8.55
C LYS A 155 14.33 -20.21 7.82
N LEU A 156 14.96 -19.65 6.77
CA LEU A 156 14.35 -18.61 5.95
C LEU A 156 13.08 -19.10 5.24
N ALA A 157 13.13 -20.32 4.68
CA ALA A 157 11.94 -20.91 4.04
C ALA A 157 10.80 -21.11 5.04
N ALA A 158 11.09 -21.60 6.25
CA ALA A 158 10.08 -21.78 7.30
C ALA A 158 9.47 -20.42 7.73
N GLU A 159 10.30 -19.39 7.88
CA GLU A 159 9.86 -18.04 8.23
C GLU A 159 8.98 -17.43 7.12
N LEU A 160 9.37 -17.57 5.85
CA LEU A 160 8.58 -17.11 4.70
C LEU A 160 7.23 -17.85 4.63
N HIS A 161 7.21 -19.16 4.89
CA HIS A 161 5.97 -19.93 4.97
C HIS A 161 5.06 -19.40 6.08
N GLN A 162 5.56 -19.26 7.29
CA GLN A 162 4.78 -18.78 8.42
C GLN A 162 4.18 -17.38 8.13
N PHE A 163 5.00 -16.47 7.59
CA PHE A 163 4.55 -15.11 7.29
C PHE A 163 3.54 -15.08 6.15
N TYR A 164 3.88 -15.63 4.97
CA TYR A 164 3.03 -15.48 3.79
C TYR A 164 1.75 -16.30 3.85
N GLU A 165 1.71 -17.46 4.51
CA GLU A 165 0.45 -18.19 4.69
C GLU A 165 -0.57 -17.37 5.50
N SER A 166 -0.12 -16.77 6.62
CA SER A 166 -0.97 -15.88 7.41
C SER A 166 -1.34 -14.60 6.66
N TYR A 167 -0.36 -13.99 5.97
CA TYR A 167 -0.56 -12.76 5.24
C TYR A 167 -1.53 -12.92 4.07
N LEU A 168 -1.34 -13.95 3.23
CA LEU A 168 -2.18 -14.21 2.06
C LEU A 168 -3.63 -14.59 2.43
N ALA A 169 -3.85 -15.20 3.60
CA ALA A 169 -5.20 -15.47 4.08
C ALA A 169 -6.02 -14.20 4.39
N ASN A 170 -5.34 -13.09 4.65
CA ASN A 170 -5.96 -11.82 5.07
C ASN A 170 -5.78 -10.67 4.06
N ILE A 171 -5.26 -10.94 2.87
CA ILE A 171 -5.08 -9.89 1.85
C ILE A 171 -6.42 -9.40 1.30
N LYS A 172 -6.41 -8.15 0.86
CA LYS A 172 -7.48 -7.58 0.05
C LYS A 172 -7.71 -8.41 -1.22
N ASP A 173 -8.97 -8.59 -1.61
CA ASP A 173 -9.30 -9.23 -2.88
C ASP A 173 -8.56 -8.54 -4.05
N LEU A 174 -7.78 -9.31 -4.79
CA LEU A 174 -6.99 -8.81 -5.93
C LEU A 174 -7.87 -8.16 -7.01
N ALA A 175 -9.12 -8.58 -7.12
CA ALA A 175 -10.07 -7.93 -8.02
C ALA A 175 -10.40 -6.49 -7.63
N GLN A 176 -10.12 -6.10 -6.38
CA GLN A 176 -10.39 -4.76 -5.85
C GLN A 176 -9.15 -3.86 -5.82
N CYS A 177 -7.98 -4.37 -6.23
CA CYS A 177 -6.78 -3.56 -6.33
C CYS A 177 -6.93 -2.43 -7.35
N ASP A 178 -6.39 -1.27 -7.03
CA ASP A 178 -6.57 -0.05 -7.82
C ASP A 178 -5.36 0.90 -7.77
N ILE A 179 -5.57 2.13 -8.26
CA ILE A 179 -4.55 3.16 -8.33
C ILE A 179 -3.97 3.54 -6.95
N VAL A 180 -4.75 3.47 -5.88
CA VAL A 180 -4.26 3.79 -4.53
C VAL A 180 -3.25 2.72 -4.07
N ASP A 181 -3.52 1.44 -4.39
CA ASP A 181 -2.56 0.36 -4.12
C ASP A 181 -1.27 0.54 -4.94
N MET A 182 -1.38 1.04 -6.19
CA MET A 182 -0.22 1.32 -7.02
C MET A 182 0.68 2.42 -6.45
N LEU A 183 0.07 3.44 -5.88
CA LEU A 183 0.80 4.62 -5.41
C LEU A 183 1.53 4.39 -4.08
N HIS A 184 1.18 3.32 -3.34
CA HIS A 184 1.69 3.07 -1.98
C HIS A 184 1.61 4.31 -1.09
N SER A 185 0.56 5.09 -1.29
CA SER A 185 0.32 6.34 -0.56
C SER A 185 -0.72 6.14 0.52
N VAL A 186 -0.65 6.94 1.58
CA VAL A 186 -1.59 6.91 2.68
C VAL A 186 -2.50 8.13 2.62
N GLN A 187 -3.78 7.92 2.94
CA GLN A 187 -4.70 9.03 3.05
C GLN A 187 -4.35 9.85 4.28
N TYR A 188 -4.23 11.15 4.13
CA TYR A 188 -4.03 12.06 5.25
C TYR A 188 -5.33 12.72 5.69
N LEU A 189 -5.38 13.13 6.95
CA LEU A 189 -6.49 13.87 7.51
C LEU A 189 -6.24 15.37 7.29
N ALA A 190 -7.11 16.01 6.52
CA ALA A 190 -7.12 17.45 6.39
C ALA A 190 -7.64 18.07 7.69
N LEU A 191 -6.81 18.86 8.38
CA LEU A 191 -7.13 19.58 9.59
C LEU A 191 -6.95 21.08 9.36
N ASP A 192 -7.63 21.89 10.16
CA ASP A 192 -7.33 23.30 10.19
C ASP A 192 -5.88 23.56 10.64
N LYS A 193 -5.30 24.70 10.21
CA LYS A 193 -3.87 25.02 10.43
C LYS A 193 -3.48 25.01 11.92
N ALA A 194 -4.35 25.51 12.78
CA ALA A 194 -4.04 25.62 14.22
C ALA A 194 -4.04 24.22 14.88
N LEU A 195 -4.99 23.38 14.51
CA LEU A 195 -5.11 22.02 15.05
C LEU A 195 -3.97 21.12 14.49
N PHE A 196 -3.62 21.27 13.22
CA PHE A 196 -2.47 20.58 12.64
C PHE A 196 -1.16 20.96 13.34
N LEU A 197 -0.92 22.25 13.58
CA LEU A 197 0.28 22.69 14.31
C LEU A 197 0.33 22.15 15.73
N ARG A 198 -0.81 22.04 16.40
CA ARG A 198 -0.89 21.41 17.74
C ARG A 198 -0.53 19.92 17.68
N ALA A 199 -1.06 19.20 16.67
CA ALA A 199 -0.73 17.79 16.46
C ALA A 199 0.76 17.60 16.14
N HIS A 200 1.31 18.44 15.28
CA HIS A 200 2.73 18.43 14.94
C HIS A 200 3.62 18.75 16.14
N ASN A 201 3.28 19.78 16.92
CA ASN A 201 4.00 20.12 18.16
C ASN A 201 3.97 18.98 19.18
N PHE A 202 2.82 18.28 19.30
CA PHE A 202 2.73 17.11 20.15
C PHE A 202 3.65 15.98 19.66
N SER A 203 3.72 15.73 18.35
CA SER A 203 4.66 14.77 17.78
C SER A 203 6.12 15.14 18.11
N MET A 204 6.48 16.42 17.95
CA MET A 204 7.83 16.92 18.30
C MET A 204 8.13 16.77 19.80
N LEU A 205 7.13 16.89 20.68
CA LEU A 205 7.32 16.65 22.11
C LEU A 205 7.61 15.16 22.41
N CYS A 206 7.04 14.23 21.65
CA CYS A 206 7.39 12.81 21.79
C CYS A 206 8.86 12.54 21.48
N ASP A 207 9.47 13.28 20.54
CA ASP A 207 10.88 13.16 20.18
C ASP A 207 11.81 13.65 21.31
N THR A 208 11.30 14.35 22.32
CA THR A 208 12.11 14.77 23.50
C THR A 208 12.47 13.62 24.42
N PHE A 209 11.77 12.49 24.33
CA PHE A 209 12.13 11.27 25.06
C PHE A 209 13.35 10.61 24.39
N PRO A 210 14.50 10.46 25.05
CA PRO A 210 15.73 9.97 24.41
C PRO A 210 15.64 8.60 23.76
N ALA A 211 14.73 7.77 24.27
CA ALA A 211 14.49 6.41 23.74
C ALA A 211 13.65 6.44 22.45
N VAL A 212 12.79 7.44 22.26
CA VAL A 212 11.95 7.59 21.07
C VAL A 212 12.79 8.16 19.94
N LYS A 213 12.79 7.51 18.79
CA LYS A 213 13.52 7.92 17.59
C LYS A 213 12.62 8.56 16.57
N GLU A 214 11.37 8.14 16.52
CA GLU A 214 10.39 8.67 15.59
C GLU A 214 8.98 8.45 16.12
N CYS A 215 8.05 9.29 15.66
CA CYS A 215 6.65 9.27 16.05
C CYS A 215 5.76 9.47 14.82
N VAL A 216 4.75 8.62 14.68
CA VAL A 216 3.71 8.72 13.64
C VAL A 216 2.35 8.78 14.31
N MET A 217 1.52 9.74 13.91
CA MET A 217 0.17 9.92 14.42
C MET A 217 -0.87 9.66 13.34
N LEU A 218 -1.86 8.82 13.67
CA LEU A 218 -3.01 8.53 12.81
C LEU A 218 -4.31 8.89 13.56
N TYR A 219 -5.34 9.23 12.80
CA TYR A 219 -6.72 9.36 13.26
C TYR A 219 -7.59 8.39 12.46
N ASN A 220 -8.14 7.37 13.10
CA ASN A 220 -8.72 6.20 12.43
C ASN A 220 -7.72 5.61 11.42
N GLU A 221 -8.06 5.67 10.13
CA GLU A 221 -7.26 5.15 9.02
C GLU A 221 -6.42 6.22 8.32
N GLN A 222 -6.46 7.48 8.77
CA GLN A 222 -5.81 8.60 8.10
C GLN A 222 -4.59 9.08 8.88
N VAL A 223 -3.52 9.39 8.17
CA VAL A 223 -2.31 9.95 8.78
C VAL A 223 -2.53 11.42 9.12
N VAL A 224 -2.17 11.79 10.33
CA VAL A 224 -2.13 13.19 10.80
C VAL A 224 -0.72 13.74 10.69
N CYS A 225 0.27 13.01 11.27
CA CYS A 225 1.69 13.34 11.18
C CYS A 225 2.46 12.07 10.83
N GLY A 226 3.13 12.06 9.67
CA GLY A 226 3.83 10.88 9.14
C GLY A 226 5.27 10.71 9.62
N GLY A 227 5.81 11.65 10.40
CA GLY A 227 7.21 11.63 10.83
C GLY A 227 8.19 11.73 9.66
N LYS A 228 9.38 11.14 9.86
CA LYS A 228 10.46 11.08 8.85
C LYS A 228 10.55 9.71 8.17
N LEU A 229 9.52 8.87 8.31
CA LEU A 229 9.53 7.55 7.68
C LEU A 229 9.54 7.72 6.15
N ILE A 230 10.30 6.83 5.50
CA ILE A 230 10.17 6.71 4.05
C ILE A 230 8.79 6.15 3.70
N ALA A 231 8.37 6.44 2.53
CA ALA A 231 7.06 6.13 1.99
C ALA A 231 6.61 4.66 2.13
N SER A 232 7.50 3.74 1.74
CA SER A 232 7.22 2.30 1.82
C SER A 232 7.04 1.82 3.26
N ASP A 233 7.77 2.40 4.21
CA ASP A 233 7.68 2.04 5.62
C ASP A 233 6.43 2.66 6.27
N LEU A 234 6.09 3.91 5.91
CA LEU A 234 4.85 4.55 6.34
C LEU A 234 3.62 3.77 5.85
N TYR A 235 3.63 3.34 4.57
CA TYR A 235 2.56 2.52 4.03
C TYR A 235 2.48 1.13 4.70
N SER A 236 3.64 0.49 4.95
CA SER A 236 3.69 -0.80 5.65
C SER A 236 3.19 -0.68 7.10
N LEU A 237 3.58 0.39 7.80
CA LEU A 237 3.05 0.71 9.13
C LEU A 237 1.53 0.90 9.08
N HIS A 238 1.03 1.67 8.11
CA HIS A 238 -0.40 1.92 7.94
C HIS A 238 -1.18 0.61 7.75
N VAL A 239 -0.73 -0.28 6.85
CA VAL A 239 -1.33 -1.60 6.63
C VAL A 239 -1.28 -2.46 7.90
N HIS A 240 -0.15 -2.44 8.63
CA HIS A 240 0.00 -3.15 9.90
C HIS A 240 -1.00 -2.65 10.96
N ILE A 241 -1.15 -1.34 11.12
CA ILE A 241 -2.09 -0.75 12.08
C ILE A 241 -3.55 -1.09 11.71
N LEU A 242 -3.91 -1.04 10.44
CA LEU A 242 -5.27 -1.43 10.01
C LEU A 242 -5.59 -2.88 10.36
N SER A 243 -4.65 -3.81 10.14
CA SER A 243 -4.85 -5.21 10.51
C SER A 243 -4.95 -5.42 12.03
N ALA A 244 -4.15 -4.71 12.82
CA ALA A 244 -4.19 -4.76 14.27
C ALA A 244 -5.45 -4.10 14.87
N THR A 245 -5.96 -3.03 14.24
CA THR A 245 -7.10 -2.27 14.77
C THR A 245 -8.44 -2.97 14.55
N THR A 246 -8.56 -3.83 13.53
CA THR A 246 -9.77 -4.66 13.32
C THR A 246 -9.97 -5.66 14.44
N ALA A 247 -8.90 -6.09 15.10
CA ALA A 247 -8.95 -6.99 16.27
C ALA A 247 -9.31 -6.28 17.59
N ALA A 248 -9.00 -4.98 17.73
CA ALA A 248 -9.11 -4.22 18.99
C ALA A 248 -10.29 -3.20 18.96
N ALA A 249 -11.51 -3.66 18.77
CA ALA A 249 -12.64 -2.79 18.48
C ALA A 249 -13.40 -2.27 19.69
N ASN A 250 -12.86 -1.35 20.52
CA ASN A 250 -13.75 -0.49 21.31
C ASN A 250 -13.07 0.85 21.64
N ALA A 251 -13.50 1.94 20.97
CA ALA A 251 -13.01 3.29 21.23
C ALA A 251 -13.23 3.73 22.69
N GLU A 252 -14.20 3.16 23.40
CA GLU A 252 -14.45 3.44 24.83
C GLU A 252 -13.33 2.94 25.73
N THR A 253 -12.67 1.84 25.39
CA THR A 253 -11.54 1.29 26.15
C THR A 253 -10.35 2.26 26.18
N TYR A 254 -10.18 3.09 25.15
CA TYR A 254 -9.07 4.02 25.00
C TYR A 254 -9.43 5.48 25.36
N ARG A 255 -10.47 5.71 26.14
CA ARG A 255 -10.94 7.07 26.48
C ARG A 255 -9.92 7.91 27.23
N SER A 256 -9.13 7.30 28.10
CA SER A 256 -8.05 7.95 28.87
C SER A 256 -6.67 7.76 28.25
N GLY A 257 -6.59 7.05 27.14
CA GLY A 257 -5.35 6.62 26.51
C GLY A 257 -4.77 5.34 27.15
N ALA A 258 -4.30 4.42 26.31
CA ALA A 258 -3.60 3.21 26.74
C ALA A 258 -2.69 2.68 25.64
N PHE A 259 -1.68 1.89 26.02
CA PHE A 259 -0.90 1.11 25.06
C PHE A 259 -1.75 -0.05 24.53
N VAL A 260 -1.71 -0.23 23.22
CA VAL A 260 -2.32 -1.40 22.56
C VAL A 260 -1.35 -2.56 22.72
N ARG A 261 -1.82 -3.65 23.32
CA ARG A 261 -1.09 -4.91 23.48
C ARG A 261 -1.93 -6.02 22.91
N ASP A 262 -1.30 -7.02 22.34
CA ASP A 262 -2.01 -8.23 21.92
C ASP A 262 -2.58 -8.94 23.16
N GLU A 263 -3.83 -9.38 23.10
CA GLU A 263 -4.53 -10.02 24.22
C GLU A 263 -3.81 -11.29 24.72
N ASN A 264 -2.92 -11.86 23.88
CA ASN A 264 -2.14 -13.06 24.19
C ASN A 264 -0.71 -12.75 24.68
N GLU A 265 -0.29 -11.49 24.74
CA GLU A 265 1.03 -11.12 25.25
C GLU A 265 1.00 -11.04 26.78
N GLU A 266 1.83 -11.85 27.43
CA GLU A 266 2.11 -11.69 28.87
C GLU A 266 2.66 -10.28 29.11
N GLN A 267 2.32 -9.67 30.24
CA GLN A 267 2.71 -8.28 30.58
C GLN A 267 4.22 -7.98 30.50
N ALA A 268 5.04 -9.01 30.38
CA ALA A 268 6.50 -8.96 30.30
C ALA A 268 7.06 -9.17 28.89
N ALA A 269 6.22 -9.41 27.87
CA ALA A 269 6.72 -9.61 26.50
C ALA A 269 7.31 -8.30 25.94
N PRO A 270 8.44 -8.36 25.23
CA PRO A 270 8.99 -7.19 24.56
C PRO A 270 8.04 -6.71 23.46
N PRO A 271 8.00 -5.40 23.17
CA PRO A 271 7.15 -4.88 22.11
C PRO A 271 7.53 -5.45 20.73
N SER A 272 6.58 -5.42 19.81
CA SER A 272 6.76 -5.91 18.45
C SER A 272 7.98 -5.27 17.79
N ARG A 273 8.82 -6.11 17.17
CA ARG A 273 10.03 -5.64 16.48
C ARG A 273 9.72 -5.43 15.01
N VAL A 274 10.06 -4.24 14.51
CA VAL A 274 9.88 -3.85 13.10
C VAL A 274 11.19 -3.34 12.52
N PHE A 275 11.32 -3.40 11.20
CA PHE A 275 12.52 -2.97 10.49
C PHE A 275 12.18 -1.79 9.59
N LEU A 276 12.86 -0.66 9.82
CA LEU A 276 12.68 0.58 9.06
C LEU A 276 13.96 0.91 8.28
N ASP A 277 13.77 1.49 7.11
CA ASP A 277 14.87 2.08 6.35
C ASP A 277 15.15 3.49 6.88
N TRP A 278 16.27 3.63 7.54
CA TRP A 278 16.74 4.89 8.10
C TRP A 278 18.09 5.25 7.51
N GLU A 279 18.13 6.35 6.76
CA GLU A 279 19.35 6.81 6.08
C GLU A 279 19.96 5.72 5.15
N ALA A 280 19.13 5.09 4.34
CA ALA A 280 19.49 3.97 3.46
C ALA A 280 20.07 2.74 4.20
N GLN A 281 19.75 2.57 5.47
CA GLN A 281 20.11 1.42 6.28
C GLN A 281 18.86 0.83 6.95
N ILE A 282 18.61 -0.44 6.74
CA ILE A 282 17.51 -1.15 7.41
C ILE A 282 17.95 -1.47 8.84
N LYS A 283 17.23 -0.88 9.82
CA LYS A 283 17.51 -1.02 11.26
C LYS A 283 16.29 -1.54 12.00
N PRO A 284 16.50 -2.38 13.04
CA PRO A 284 15.41 -2.86 13.87
C PRO A 284 14.97 -1.80 14.88
N TYR A 285 13.65 -1.67 15.06
CA TYR A 285 13.01 -0.81 16.06
C TYR A 285 11.96 -1.59 16.85
N TYR A 286 11.73 -1.22 18.11
CA TYR A 286 10.55 -1.60 18.84
C TYR A 286 9.41 -0.65 18.47
N LEU A 287 8.27 -1.20 18.09
CA LEU A 287 7.05 -0.45 17.80
C LEU A 287 6.16 -0.46 19.04
N LEU A 288 5.91 0.72 19.60
CA LEU A 288 4.92 0.93 20.64
C LEU A 288 3.70 1.62 20.04
N ILE A 289 2.54 1.05 20.24
CA ILE A 289 1.27 1.60 19.79
C ILE A 289 0.52 2.13 21.01
N TYR A 290 0.26 3.43 21.03
CA TYR A 290 -0.53 4.08 22.06
C TYR A 290 -1.80 4.66 21.44
N ARG A 291 -2.95 4.39 22.02
CA ARG A 291 -4.23 4.83 21.47
C ARG A 291 -4.98 5.69 22.47
N ALA A 292 -5.53 6.82 21.99
CA ALA A 292 -6.43 7.68 22.76
C ALA A 292 -7.64 8.01 21.88
N LEU A 293 -8.82 7.54 22.27
CA LEU A 293 -10.03 7.61 21.44
C LEU A 293 -9.74 7.02 20.03
N ASN A 294 -9.90 7.85 19.00
CA ASN A 294 -9.66 7.48 17.61
C ASN A 294 -8.25 7.85 17.10
N VAL A 295 -7.41 8.43 17.96
CA VAL A 295 -6.01 8.73 17.62
C VAL A 295 -5.13 7.57 18.01
N THR A 296 -4.31 7.11 17.07
CA THR A 296 -3.27 6.10 17.26
C THR A 296 -1.91 6.75 17.11
N LEU A 297 -1.06 6.60 18.11
CA LEU A 297 0.30 7.09 18.15
C LEU A 297 1.25 5.89 18.06
N CYS A 298 2.09 5.88 17.05
CA CYS A 298 3.14 4.87 16.84
C CYS A 298 4.48 5.46 17.23
N LEU A 299 5.14 4.87 18.21
CA LEU A 299 6.45 5.30 18.69
C LEU A 299 7.48 4.24 18.34
N PHE A 300 8.62 4.66 17.79
CA PHE A 300 9.71 3.77 17.39
C PHE A 300 10.91 3.97 18.32
N LEU A 301 11.35 2.88 18.95
CA LEU A 301 12.51 2.85 19.83
C LEU A 301 13.61 1.98 19.23
N ASP A 302 14.88 2.35 19.38
CA ASP A 302 16.00 1.58 18.82
C ASP A 302 16.09 0.17 19.46
N ALA A 303 15.76 -0.87 18.71
CA ALA A 303 15.75 -2.26 19.19
C ALA A 303 17.14 -2.87 19.38
N ARG A 304 18.22 -2.14 19.13
CA ARG A 304 19.58 -2.52 19.52
C ARG A 304 19.87 -2.23 21.00
N GLN A 305 19.03 -1.40 21.62
CA GLN A 305 19.06 -1.15 23.05
C GLN A 305 18.19 -2.18 23.79
N VAL A 306 18.32 -2.19 25.12
CA VAL A 306 17.46 -3.05 25.97
C VAL A 306 15.99 -2.66 25.79
N ALA A 307 15.12 -3.67 25.77
CA ALA A 307 13.67 -3.43 25.70
C ALA A 307 13.22 -2.50 26.84
N PRO A 308 12.26 -1.59 26.57
CA PRO A 308 11.80 -0.64 27.58
C PRO A 308 11.23 -1.35 28.81
N ALA A 309 11.64 -0.88 29.98
CA ALA A 309 11.16 -1.38 31.26
C ALA A 309 9.71 -0.91 31.54
N PRO A 310 8.94 -1.57 32.43
CA PRO A 310 7.57 -1.18 32.75
C PRO A 310 7.42 0.29 33.18
N GLU A 311 8.39 0.82 33.91
CA GLU A 311 8.40 2.20 34.37
C GLU A 311 8.40 3.22 33.23
N PHE A 312 9.04 2.87 32.11
CA PHE A 312 9.04 3.71 30.91
C PHE A 312 7.63 3.86 30.31
N TYR A 313 6.83 2.81 30.31
CA TYR A 313 5.44 2.88 29.84
C TYR A 313 4.58 3.76 30.75
N GLU A 314 4.77 3.69 32.07
CA GLU A 314 4.06 4.51 33.04
C GLU A 314 4.44 6.00 32.91
N GLU A 315 5.72 6.29 32.71
CA GLU A 315 6.23 7.64 32.47
C GLU A 315 5.62 8.23 31.18
N LEU A 316 5.67 7.49 30.06
CA LEU A 316 5.07 7.89 28.80
C LEU A 316 3.56 8.11 28.93
N HIS A 317 2.85 7.20 29.59
CA HIS A 317 1.40 7.32 29.79
C HIS A 317 1.05 8.58 30.58
N THR A 318 1.76 8.82 31.69
CA THR A 318 1.54 9.98 32.54
C THR A 318 1.77 11.30 31.80
N TYR A 319 2.78 11.34 30.94
CA TYR A 319 3.12 12.54 30.17
C TYR A 319 2.22 12.75 28.95
N MET A 320 2.01 11.71 28.13
CA MET A 320 1.31 11.82 26.85
C MET A 320 -0.20 11.67 26.97
N GLY A 321 -0.68 10.82 27.87
CA GLY A 321 -2.10 10.42 27.94
C GLY A 321 -3.08 11.58 28.01
N PRO A 322 -2.97 12.49 28.99
CA PRO A 322 -3.87 13.63 29.10
C PRO A 322 -3.84 14.57 27.90
N GLN A 323 -2.64 14.84 27.38
CA GLN A 323 -2.44 15.75 26.25
C GLN A 323 -3.01 15.16 24.96
N LEU A 324 -2.72 13.88 24.68
CA LEU A 324 -3.22 13.18 23.50
C LEU A 324 -4.74 13.02 23.55
N SER A 325 -5.30 12.72 24.71
CA SER A 325 -6.75 12.60 24.89
C SER A 325 -7.49 13.94 24.69
N CYS A 326 -6.86 15.06 25.04
CA CYS A 326 -7.37 16.39 24.72
C CYS A 326 -7.33 16.66 23.23
N LEU A 327 -6.17 16.44 22.59
CA LEU A 327 -5.97 16.61 21.17
C LEU A 327 -6.92 15.72 20.33
N ALA A 328 -7.11 14.46 20.77
CA ALA A 328 -8.01 13.51 20.10
C ALA A 328 -9.47 13.99 20.08
N ARG A 329 -9.92 14.61 21.18
CA ARG A 329 -11.27 15.21 21.26
C ARG A 329 -11.42 16.39 20.31
N ASP A 330 -10.40 17.25 20.23
CA ASP A 330 -10.42 18.41 19.35
C ASP A 330 -10.42 17.97 17.87
N ILE A 331 -9.61 16.96 17.51
CA ILE A 331 -9.62 16.37 16.16
C ILE A 331 -10.99 15.76 15.85
N ALA A 332 -11.58 15.00 16.79
CA ALA A 332 -12.89 14.40 16.58
C ALA A 332 -13.99 15.46 16.37
N ALA A 333 -13.93 16.57 17.10
CA ALA A 333 -14.88 17.68 16.95
C ALA A 333 -14.75 18.34 15.57
N GLU A 334 -13.54 18.52 15.07
CA GLU A 334 -13.30 19.11 13.75
C GLU A 334 -13.76 18.16 12.62
N VAL A 335 -13.39 16.89 12.68
CA VAL A 335 -13.84 15.87 11.72
C VAL A 335 -15.36 15.75 11.70
N SER A 336 -16.03 15.87 12.84
CA SER A 336 -17.49 15.86 12.92
C SER A 336 -18.12 17.06 12.19
N LYS A 337 -17.51 18.25 12.28
CA LYS A 337 -17.97 19.43 11.52
C LYS A 337 -17.83 19.24 10.01
N LEU A 338 -16.67 18.71 9.57
CA LEU A 338 -16.41 18.42 8.16
C LEU A 338 -17.39 17.38 7.60
N SER A 339 -17.70 16.34 8.37
CA SER A 339 -18.64 15.29 7.94
C SER A 339 -20.09 15.79 7.83
N VAL A 340 -20.53 16.72 8.66
CA VAL A 340 -21.86 17.33 8.56
C VAL A 340 -21.96 18.23 7.31
N GLY A 341 -20.89 18.95 6.96
CA GLY A 341 -20.81 19.76 5.75
C GLY A 341 -20.89 18.93 4.47
N SER A 342 -20.15 17.80 4.42
CA SER A 342 -20.16 16.89 3.25
C SER A 342 -21.45 16.08 3.11
N ALA A 343 -22.09 15.67 4.19
CA ALA A 343 -23.37 14.96 4.14
C ALA A 343 -24.50 15.81 3.54
N ALA A 344 -24.46 17.13 3.71
CA ALA A 344 -25.40 18.03 3.08
C ALA A 344 -25.19 18.15 1.56
N GLN A 345 -23.98 17.93 1.07
CA GLN A 345 -23.65 17.88 -0.38
C GLN A 345 -23.88 16.51 -1.01
N GLU A 346 -23.70 15.41 -0.26
CA GLU A 346 -23.90 14.03 -0.76
C GLU A 346 -25.39 13.71 -1.05
N SER A 347 -26.32 14.35 -0.36
CA SER A 347 -27.77 14.13 -0.59
C SER A 347 -28.28 14.62 -1.97
N THR A 348 -27.47 15.37 -2.72
CA THR A 348 -27.77 15.87 -4.07
C THR A 348 -26.83 15.36 -5.16
N SER A 349 -25.80 14.56 -4.83
CA SER A 349 -24.83 14.11 -5.80
C SER A 349 -25.32 12.90 -6.61
N ASN A 350 -25.83 13.19 -7.81
CA ASN A 350 -25.91 12.23 -8.90
C ASN A 350 -24.51 11.62 -9.17
N ASP A 351 -24.49 10.42 -9.75
CA ASP A 351 -23.28 9.64 -10.16
C ASP A 351 -22.29 10.44 -11.08
N SER A 352 -22.63 11.67 -11.44
CA SER A 352 -21.89 12.59 -12.33
C SER A 352 -21.02 13.62 -11.60
N SER A 353 -20.90 13.56 -10.27
CA SER A 353 -20.02 14.47 -9.55
C SER A 353 -18.55 14.25 -9.95
N PRO A 354 -17.77 15.34 -10.13
CA PRO A 354 -16.34 15.22 -10.44
C PRO A 354 -15.61 14.41 -9.38
N LYS A 355 -14.69 13.55 -9.83
CA LYS A 355 -13.82 12.78 -8.95
C LYS A 355 -12.41 13.31 -9.05
N TYR A 356 -11.67 13.26 -7.95
CA TYR A 356 -10.28 13.71 -7.93
C TYR A 356 -9.39 12.79 -7.12
N LEU A 357 -8.11 12.80 -7.48
CA LEU A 357 -7.02 12.17 -6.74
C LEU A 357 -5.87 13.16 -6.72
N PHE A 358 -5.50 13.57 -5.54
CA PHE A 358 -4.32 14.37 -5.28
C PHE A 358 -3.26 13.52 -4.61
N ILE A 359 -1.99 13.69 -4.99
CA ILE A 359 -0.85 12.96 -4.45
C ILE A 359 0.30 13.94 -4.23
N ASN A 360 0.89 13.89 -3.05
CA ASN A 360 2.19 14.48 -2.79
C ASN A 360 3.26 13.39 -2.84
N GLU A 361 4.08 13.38 -3.89
CA GLU A 361 5.12 12.36 -4.10
C GLU A 361 6.24 12.40 -3.05
N GLN A 362 6.46 13.53 -2.43
CA GLN A 362 7.49 13.68 -1.41
C GLN A 362 7.09 13.05 -0.07
N SER A 363 5.83 13.27 0.36
CA SER A 363 5.31 12.73 1.61
C SER A 363 4.54 11.41 1.41
N LEU A 364 4.27 11.03 0.16
CA LEU A 364 3.38 9.94 -0.28
C LEU A 364 2.00 9.96 0.39
N GLN A 365 1.53 11.13 0.66
CA GLN A 365 0.19 11.36 1.13
C GLN A 365 -0.74 11.59 -0.05
N HIS A 366 -1.93 11.07 0.02
CA HIS A 366 -2.97 11.34 -0.97
C HIS A 366 -4.24 11.83 -0.33
N HIS A 367 -5.04 12.54 -1.14
CA HIS A 367 -6.40 12.93 -0.82
C HIS A 367 -7.30 12.65 -2.03
N THR A 368 -8.43 11.98 -1.83
CA THR A 368 -9.29 11.53 -2.92
C THR A 368 -10.75 11.38 -2.49
N ASN A 369 -11.66 11.61 -3.44
CA ASN A 369 -13.08 11.29 -3.32
C ASN A 369 -13.54 10.17 -4.29
N ILE A 370 -12.60 9.36 -4.80
CA ILE A 370 -12.92 8.28 -5.74
C ILE A 370 -13.83 7.22 -5.11
N TYR A 371 -13.69 6.98 -3.80
CA TYR A 371 -14.52 6.02 -3.08
C TYR A 371 -15.83 6.67 -2.64
N ARG A 372 -16.95 5.94 -2.82
CA ARG A 372 -18.29 6.43 -2.46
C ARG A 372 -18.49 6.55 -0.95
N SER A 373 -17.89 5.66 -0.17
CA SER A 373 -17.97 5.68 1.29
C SER A 373 -16.95 4.71 1.88
N ALA A 374 -16.44 5.00 3.07
CA ALA A 374 -15.64 4.05 3.85
C ALA A 374 -16.38 2.75 4.19
N LYS A 375 -17.73 2.80 4.25
CA LYS A 375 -18.59 1.63 4.53
C LYS A 375 -18.91 0.76 3.31
N THR A 376 -18.82 1.31 2.09
CA THR A 376 -19.06 0.61 0.84
C THR A 376 -17.97 0.97 -0.16
N PRO A 377 -16.89 0.19 -0.24
CA PRO A 377 -15.72 0.51 -1.08
C PRO A 377 -15.99 0.28 -2.59
N GLN A 378 -17.21 0.54 -3.07
CA GLN A 378 -17.49 0.50 -4.49
C GLN A 378 -16.83 1.70 -5.18
N LYS A 379 -15.96 1.39 -6.12
CA LYS A 379 -15.26 2.39 -6.94
C LYS A 379 -16.26 3.17 -7.77
N SER A 380 -16.15 4.49 -7.73
CA SER A 380 -17.03 5.38 -8.49
C SER A 380 -16.55 5.65 -9.92
N ILE A 381 -15.40 5.12 -10.31
CA ILE A 381 -14.82 5.27 -11.66
C ILE A 381 -14.62 3.93 -12.36
N PRO A 382 -14.79 3.87 -13.69
CA PRO A 382 -14.57 2.65 -14.48
C PRO A 382 -13.11 2.18 -14.48
N ARG A 383 -12.87 0.87 -14.63
CA ARG A 383 -11.52 0.28 -14.63
C ARG A 383 -10.61 0.82 -15.73
N ASN A 384 -11.14 1.06 -16.93
CA ASN A 384 -10.37 1.65 -18.02
C ASN A 384 -9.88 3.06 -17.70
N VAL A 385 -10.65 3.84 -16.94
CA VAL A 385 -10.21 5.16 -16.44
C VAL A 385 -9.10 5.00 -15.41
N MET A 386 -9.20 3.99 -14.52
CA MET A 386 -8.15 3.64 -13.56
C MET A 386 -6.83 3.27 -14.26
N SER A 387 -6.89 2.45 -15.31
CA SER A 387 -5.69 2.09 -16.08
C SER A 387 -5.04 3.32 -16.73
N ILE A 388 -5.84 4.25 -17.28
CA ILE A 388 -5.31 5.50 -17.83
C ILE A 388 -4.61 6.33 -16.77
N ILE A 389 -5.20 6.46 -15.57
CA ILE A 389 -4.54 7.18 -14.47
C ILE A 389 -3.24 6.49 -14.09
N ALA A 390 -3.23 5.15 -14.02
CA ALA A 390 -2.03 4.38 -13.74
C ALA A 390 -0.94 4.59 -14.80
N ASP A 391 -1.31 4.69 -16.07
CA ASP A 391 -0.37 4.96 -17.16
C ASP A 391 0.17 6.39 -17.13
N LEU A 392 -0.66 7.36 -16.70
CA LEU A 392 -0.28 8.75 -16.55
C LEU A 392 0.57 8.99 -15.29
N ALA A 393 0.46 8.16 -14.26
CA ALA A 393 1.20 8.27 -13.02
C ALA A 393 2.65 7.75 -13.16
N ASN A 394 3.40 8.27 -14.12
CA ASN A 394 4.81 7.93 -14.25
C ASN A 394 5.64 8.59 -13.16
N PRO A 395 6.63 7.89 -12.58
CA PRO A 395 7.65 8.53 -11.74
C PRO A 395 8.40 9.60 -12.52
N ILE A 396 8.95 10.56 -11.79
CA ILE A 396 9.73 11.65 -12.36
C ILE A 396 10.98 11.05 -13.02
N GLU A 397 11.09 11.11 -14.34
CA GLU A 397 12.40 11.02 -14.98
C GLU A 397 13.21 12.26 -14.58
N GLN A 398 14.47 12.05 -14.16
CA GLN A 398 15.37 13.15 -13.85
C GLN A 398 15.50 14.05 -15.09
N GLY A 399 14.95 15.26 -15.02
CA GLY A 399 14.93 16.21 -16.14
C GLY A 399 13.55 16.52 -16.73
N ALA A 400 12.47 15.87 -16.25
CA ALA A 400 11.11 16.24 -16.66
C ALA A 400 10.74 17.65 -16.22
N ALA A 401 9.90 18.34 -17.02
CA ALA A 401 9.44 19.69 -16.71
C ALA A 401 8.78 19.73 -15.32
N ALA A 402 9.12 20.76 -14.54
CA ALA A 402 8.57 20.95 -13.19
C ALA A 402 7.05 21.09 -13.16
N THR A 403 6.46 21.46 -14.29
CA THR A 403 5.02 21.62 -14.49
C THR A 403 4.59 20.89 -15.76
N GLU A 404 3.55 20.07 -15.65
CA GLU A 404 2.96 19.31 -16.74
C GLU A 404 1.43 19.37 -16.62
N GLU A 405 0.74 19.54 -17.75
CA GLU A 405 -0.70 19.37 -17.84
C GLU A 405 -1.04 18.45 -19.01
N LEU A 406 -1.75 17.37 -18.75
CA LEU A 406 -2.23 16.40 -19.72
C LEU A 406 -3.74 16.25 -19.59
N GLN A 407 -4.43 16.20 -20.73
CA GLN A 407 -5.87 15.97 -20.79
C GLN A 407 -6.15 14.83 -21.75
N VAL A 408 -6.82 13.80 -21.24
CA VAL A 408 -7.15 12.59 -22.00
C VAL A 408 -8.66 12.40 -22.00
N LYS A 409 -9.25 12.25 -23.20
CA LYS A 409 -10.64 11.83 -23.36
C LYS A 409 -10.69 10.33 -23.60
N THR A 410 -11.47 9.63 -22.79
CA THR A 410 -11.67 8.19 -22.92
C THR A 410 -12.77 7.87 -23.95
N THR A 411 -12.77 6.65 -24.47
CA THR A 411 -13.83 6.16 -25.37
C THR A 411 -15.20 6.07 -24.69
N ASN A 412 -15.26 6.05 -23.38
CA ASN A 412 -16.47 5.99 -22.57
C ASN A 412 -16.91 7.38 -22.06
N ASP A 413 -16.51 8.44 -22.77
CA ASP A 413 -16.90 9.83 -22.49
C ASP A 413 -16.45 10.39 -21.14
N PHE A 414 -15.41 9.82 -20.54
CA PHE A 414 -14.72 10.41 -19.40
C PHE A 414 -13.56 11.29 -19.87
N TRP A 415 -13.32 12.36 -19.13
CA TRP A 415 -12.12 13.17 -19.23
C TRP A 415 -11.24 12.91 -18.02
N VAL A 416 -9.96 12.69 -18.24
CA VAL A 416 -8.93 12.62 -17.21
C VAL A 416 -7.98 13.78 -17.42
N VAL A 417 -7.90 14.67 -16.43
CA VAL A 417 -6.96 15.79 -16.41
C VAL A 417 -5.89 15.49 -15.40
N LYS A 418 -4.63 15.38 -15.83
CA LYS A 418 -3.47 15.33 -14.95
C LYS A 418 -2.82 16.69 -14.93
N ARG A 419 -2.54 17.19 -13.73
CA ARG A 419 -1.67 18.32 -13.51
C ARG A 419 -0.54 17.91 -12.58
N ARG A 420 0.66 18.37 -12.89
CA ARG A 420 1.83 18.16 -12.07
C ARG A 420 2.49 19.50 -11.79
N CYS A 421 2.88 19.72 -10.55
CA CYS A 421 3.67 20.85 -10.14
C CYS A 421 4.69 20.36 -9.10
N ASN A 422 5.96 20.28 -9.48
CA ASN A 422 7.02 19.71 -8.67
C ASN A 422 6.65 18.28 -8.18
N TRP A 423 6.58 18.08 -6.87
CA TRP A 423 6.28 16.81 -6.19
C TRP A 423 4.78 16.50 -6.09
N ARG A 424 3.90 17.36 -6.64
CA ARG A 424 2.45 17.26 -6.50
C ARG A 424 1.84 16.83 -7.80
N GLN A 425 1.05 15.77 -7.75
CA GLN A 425 0.23 15.32 -8.87
C GLN A 425 -1.24 15.43 -8.51
N TYR A 426 -2.01 15.89 -9.46
CA TYR A 426 -3.43 16.10 -9.33
C TYR A 426 -4.15 15.54 -10.53
N TYR A 427 -5.12 14.66 -10.29
CA TYR A 427 -5.96 14.03 -11.29
C TYR A 427 -7.40 14.41 -11.04
N VAL A 428 -8.07 14.88 -12.08
CA VAL A 428 -9.52 15.14 -12.09
C VAL A 428 -10.18 14.26 -13.13
N ILE A 429 -11.26 13.60 -12.74
CA ILE A 429 -12.05 12.72 -13.58
C ILE A 429 -13.45 13.31 -13.73
N LEU A 430 -13.83 13.60 -14.95
CA LEU A 430 -15.11 14.21 -15.30
C LEU A 430 -15.90 13.30 -16.24
N GLY A 431 -17.11 12.92 -15.85
CA GLY A 431 -18.03 12.14 -16.67
C GLY A 431 -18.94 13.06 -17.52
N LYS A 432 -18.35 13.87 -18.42
CA LYS A 432 -19.09 14.84 -19.25
C LYS A 432 -18.82 14.61 -20.74
N SER A 433 -19.69 13.89 -21.43
CA SER A 433 -19.54 13.53 -22.84
C SER A 433 -19.47 14.73 -23.81
N LYS A 434 -20.15 15.81 -23.49
CA LYS A 434 -20.27 17.02 -24.34
C LYS A 434 -19.38 18.19 -23.90
N ALA A 435 -18.51 18.01 -22.90
CA ALA A 435 -17.63 19.07 -22.44
C ALA A 435 -16.53 19.36 -23.49
N THR A 436 -16.26 20.65 -23.69
CA THR A 436 -15.10 21.12 -24.46
C THR A 436 -13.84 21.10 -23.60
N LEU A 437 -12.67 21.19 -24.23
CA LEU A 437 -11.39 21.31 -23.50
C LEU A 437 -11.39 22.47 -22.52
N LEU A 438 -12.00 23.59 -22.90
CA LEU A 438 -12.09 24.78 -22.04
C LEU A 438 -12.94 24.50 -20.80
N ASP A 439 -14.10 23.86 -20.97
CA ASP A 439 -14.99 23.50 -19.86
C ASP A 439 -14.27 22.55 -18.87
N VAL A 440 -13.51 21.58 -19.41
CA VAL A 440 -12.74 20.63 -18.61
C VAL A 440 -11.66 21.32 -17.81
N THR A 441 -10.92 22.24 -18.43
CA THR A 441 -9.86 23.02 -17.76
C THR A 441 -10.43 23.91 -16.67
N GLN A 442 -11.55 24.57 -16.93
CA GLN A 442 -12.21 25.46 -15.96
C GLN A 442 -12.74 24.66 -14.75
N GLU A 443 -13.37 23.52 -15.02
CA GLU A 443 -13.89 22.67 -13.96
C GLU A 443 -12.77 22.04 -13.11
N ALA A 444 -11.69 21.58 -13.74
CA ALA A 444 -10.52 21.08 -13.03
C ALA A 444 -9.88 22.17 -12.15
N LYS A 445 -9.81 23.41 -12.64
CA LYS A 445 -9.33 24.55 -11.87
C LYS A 445 -10.24 24.87 -10.69
N ARG A 446 -11.56 24.86 -10.89
CA ARG A 446 -12.55 25.08 -9.84
C ARG A 446 -12.43 24.06 -8.70
N ILE A 447 -12.30 22.76 -9.05
CA ILE A 447 -12.15 21.70 -8.05
C ILE A 447 -10.85 21.89 -7.29
N PHE A 448 -9.75 22.21 -7.98
CA PHE A 448 -8.48 22.52 -7.34
C PHE A 448 -8.61 23.65 -6.32
N GLU A 449 -9.26 24.77 -6.69
CA GLU A 449 -9.43 25.91 -5.83
C GLU A 449 -10.37 25.63 -4.63
N GLN A 450 -11.39 24.81 -4.81
CA GLN A 450 -12.37 24.50 -3.76
C GLN A 450 -11.92 23.44 -2.78
N GLU A 451 -11.31 22.37 -3.28
CA GLU A 451 -11.02 21.18 -2.46
C GLU A 451 -9.59 21.17 -1.89
N LEU A 452 -8.68 21.97 -2.49
CA LEU A 452 -7.27 21.80 -2.21
C LEU A 452 -6.56 23.10 -1.75
N THR A 453 -7.18 24.25 -1.89
CA THR A 453 -6.50 25.55 -1.61
C THR A 453 -6.42 25.86 -0.11
N ASP A 454 -7.36 25.36 0.69
CA ASP A 454 -7.41 25.59 2.13
C ASP A 454 -6.63 24.56 2.94
N ASP A 455 -6.07 23.55 2.29
CA ASP A 455 -5.34 22.46 2.92
C ASP A 455 -3.93 22.90 3.33
N VAL A 456 -3.50 22.52 4.54
CA VAL A 456 -2.15 22.83 5.08
C VAL A 456 -1.04 22.28 4.18
N PHE A 457 -1.35 21.27 3.37
CA PHE A 457 -0.40 20.62 2.47
C PHE A 457 -0.14 21.37 1.16
N PHE A 458 -0.87 22.46 0.92
CA PHE A 458 -0.68 23.33 -0.24
C PHE A 458 -0.11 24.66 0.22
N ASP A 459 1.21 24.72 0.39
CA ASP A 459 1.90 26.01 0.42
C ASP A 459 1.68 26.72 -0.90
N LYS A 460 1.21 27.95 -0.83
CA LYS A 460 1.04 28.87 -1.96
C LYS A 460 2.37 29.26 -2.53
#